data_781aaeac8988f762dacaee8424d1b129
#
_entry.id   781aaeac8988f762dacaee8424d1b129
#
_cell.length_a   1.000
_cell.length_b   1.000
_cell.length_c   1.000
_cell.angle_alpha   90.00
_cell.angle_beta   90.00
_cell.angle_gamma   90.00
#
_symmetry.space_group_name_H-M   'P 1'
#
loop_
_entity.id
_entity.type
_entity.pdbx_description
1 polymer ?
#
loop_
_entity_poly.entity_id
_entity_poly.type
_entity_poly.pdbx_seq_one_letter_code
_entity_poly.pdbx_strand_id
1 'polypeptide(L)'
;MNIDENVQKNECSCNTENGKKMMDMLETERKRIVSELHDTSLQNIAHLVHMIELASLYIDKDPARAKMELNSVSKGLHNVIEDIRSTIFNLRPMTFDDLGLKASFERLLDFLNADKDYIMDVEIDDVSCETDDYFCITLYRVVQECLLNIKKHSQATRVLFHCKKTEQKYEILIQDN
;
A
#
# COMPACT_ATOMS: atom_id res chain seq x y z
N MET A 1 13.29 2.98 -52.10
CA MET A 1 11.91 2.76 -51.67
C MET A 1 11.88 1.46 -50.90
N ASN A 2 11.79 1.50 -49.58
CA ASN A 2 11.61 0.39 -48.61
C ASN A 2 12.33 0.62 -47.26
N ILE A 3 12.40 1.87 -46.82
CA ILE A 3 12.92 2.16 -45.43
C ILE A 3 11.74 2.46 -44.49
N ASP A 4 10.64 3.03 -44.99
CA ASP A 4 9.50 3.44 -44.16
C ASP A 4 8.60 2.29 -43.67
N GLU A 5 8.50 1.18 -44.39
CA GLU A 5 7.69 0.02 -43.96
C GLU A 5 8.29 -0.77 -42.81
N ASN A 6 9.61 -0.74 -42.62
CA ASN A 6 10.27 -1.43 -41.51
C ASN A 6 10.22 -0.65 -40.18
N VAL A 7 10.15 0.68 -40.27
CA VAL A 7 10.02 1.52 -39.05
C VAL A 7 8.62 1.40 -38.46
N GLN A 8 7.58 1.46 -39.28
CA GLN A 8 6.19 1.29 -38.82
C GLN A 8 5.88 -0.10 -38.27
N LYS A 9 6.49 -1.17 -38.82
CA LYS A 9 6.33 -2.53 -38.26
C LYS A 9 6.99 -2.69 -36.91
N ASN A 10 8.14 -2.05 -36.65
CA ASN A 10 8.82 -2.13 -35.35
C ASN A 10 8.12 -1.30 -34.28
N GLU A 11 7.55 -0.16 -34.58
CA GLU A 11 6.76 0.63 -33.64
C GLU A 11 5.45 -0.07 -33.28
N CYS A 12 4.79 -0.72 -34.24
CA CYS A 12 3.53 -1.45 -33.93
C CYS A 12 3.76 -2.72 -33.14
N SER A 13 4.89 -3.43 -33.30
CA SER A 13 5.21 -4.62 -32.54
C SER A 13 5.66 -4.27 -31.08
N CYS A 14 6.37 -3.17 -30.92
CA CYS A 14 6.78 -2.68 -29.59
C CYS A 14 5.57 -2.21 -28.77
N ASN A 15 4.60 -1.55 -29.37
CA ASN A 15 3.37 -1.13 -28.70
C ASN A 15 2.48 -2.31 -28.25
N THR A 16 2.42 -3.37 -29.03
CA THR A 16 1.66 -4.59 -28.66
C THR A 16 2.34 -5.39 -27.57
N GLU A 17 3.67 -5.43 -27.54
CA GLU A 17 4.43 -6.14 -26.51
C GLU A 17 4.39 -5.40 -25.16
N ASN A 18 4.48 -4.08 -25.17
CA ASN A 18 4.31 -3.26 -23.98
C ASN A 18 2.86 -3.31 -23.45
N GLY A 19 1.86 -3.31 -24.34
CA GLY A 19 0.47 -3.51 -23.93
C GLY A 19 0.21 -4.86 -23.29
N LYS A 20 0.83 -5.94 -23.79
CA LYS A 20 0.73 -7.27 -23.21
C LYS A 20 1.40 -7.35 -21.85
N LYS A 21 2.60 -6.80 -21.70
CA LYS A 21 3.30 -6.73 -20.40
C LYS A 21 2.47 -5.94 -19.36
N MET A 22 1.85 -4.83 -19.78
CA MET A 22 0.98 -4.05 -18.91
C MET A 22 -0.24 -4.84 -18.46
N MET A 23 -0.90 -5.58 -19.37
CA MET A 23 -2.02 -6.47 -19.01
C MET A 23 -1.60 -7.57 -18.05
N ASP A 24 -0.46 -8.22 -18.28
CA ASP A 24 0.06 -9.27 -17.41
C ASP A 24 0.41 -8.73 -16.00
N MET A 25 0.93 -7.52 -15.90
CA MET A 25 1.18 -6.84 -14.63
C MET A 25 -0.12 -6.52 -13.90
N LEU A 26 -1.12 -5.98 -14.58
CA LEU A 26 -2.43 -5.68 -13.99
C LEU A 26 -3.14 -6.95 -13.50
N GLU A 27 -3.07 -8.03 -14.28
CA GLU A 27 -3.66 -9.32 -13.89
C GLU A 27 -2.94 -9.95 -12.70
N THR A 28 -1.62 -9.83 -12.63
CA THR A 28 -0.80 -10.30 -11.50
C THR A 28 -1.15 -9.51 -10.23
N GLU A 29 -1.25 -8.19 -10.34
CA GLU A 29 -1.63 -7.33 -9.22
C GLU A 29 -3.07 -7.62 -8.76
N ARG A 30 -4.00 -7.81 -9.69
CA ARG A 30 -5.38 -8.21 -9.37
C ARG A 30 -5.44 -9.54 -8.61
N LYS A 31 -4.66 -10.54 -9.03
CA LYS A 31 -4.57 -11.82 -8.32
C LYS A 31 -3.98 -11.67 -6.93
N ARG A 32 -2.93 -10.86 -6.77
CA ARG A 32 -2.33 -10.57 -5.47
C ARG A 32 -3.36 -9.95 -4.51
N ILE A 33 -4.11 -8.96 -4.98
CA ILE A 33 -5.15 -8.28 -4.20
C ILE A 33 -6.24 -9.25 -3.76
N VAL A 34 -6.73 -10.07 -4.69
CA VAL A 34 -7.78 -11.05 -4.40
C VAL A 34 -7.28 -12.04 -3.35
N SER A 35 -6.03 -12.54 -3.47
CA SER A 35 -5.43 -13.44 -2.50
C SER A 35 -5.28 -12.77 -1.12
N GLU A 36 -4.78 -11.55 -1.07
CA GLU A 36 -4.56 -10.82 0.18
C GLU A 36 -5.89 -10.54 0.92
N LEU A 37 -6.93 -10.15 0.19
CA LEU A 37 -8.27 -9.96 0.76
C LEU A 37 -8.91 -11.27 1.21
N HIS A 38 -8.75 -12.34 0.42
CA HIS A 38 -9.37 -13.62 0.71
C HIS A 38 -8.69 -14.33 1.89
N ASP A 39 -7.37 -14.40 1.88
CA ASP A 39 -6.63 -15.23 2.83
C ASP A 39 -6.52 -14.59 4.21
N THR A 40 -6.50 -13.26 4.29
CA THR A 40 -6.33 -12.56 5.56
C THR A 40 -7.65 -12.03 6.10
N SER A 41 -8.36 -11.21 5.33
CA SER A 41 -9.53 -10.50 5.85
C SER A 41 -10.75 -11.41 6.00
N LEU A 42 -11.05 -12.28 5.03
CA LEU A 42 -12.21 -13.16 5.11
C LEU A 42 -12.06 -14.25 6.18
N GLN A 43 -10.86 -14.82 6.34
CA GLN A 43 -10.61 -15.82 7.38
C GLN A 43 -10.73 -15.20 8.78
N ASN A 44 -10.19 -13.99 8.96
CA ASN A 44 -10.32 -13.28 10.23
C ASN A 44 -11.79 -12.96 10.55
N ILE A 45 -12.58 -12.50 9.58
CA ILE A 45 -14.01 -12.26 9.76
C ILE A 45 -14.73 -13.55 10.14
N ALA A 46 -14.48 -14.66 9.45
CA ALA A 46 -15.09 -15.95 9.77
C ALA A 46 -14.77 -16.40 11.21
N HIS A 47 -13.53 -16.22 11.66
CA HIS A 47 -13.13 -16.49 13.03
C HIS A 47 -13.89 -15.60 14.02
N LEU A 48 -14.04 -14.31 13.74
CA LEU A 48 -14.76 -13.37 14.61
C LEU A 48 -16.27 -13.73 14.72
N VAL A 49 -16.87 -14.23 13.64
CA VAL A 49 -18.25 -14.76 13.67
C VAL A 49 -18.36 -15.92 14.67
N HIS A 50 -17.44 -16.90 14.63
CA HIS A 50 -17.44 -18.00 15.61
C HIS A 50 -17.24 -17.52 17.05
N MET A 51 -16.42 -16.51 17.28
CA MET A 51 -16.27 -15.92 18.60
C MET A 51 -17.54 -15.25 19.13
N ILE A 52 -18.31 -14.59 18.24
CA ILE A 52 -19.62 -14.01 18.59
C ILE A 52 -20.62 -15.13 18.97
N GLU A 53 -20.66 -16.22 18.18
CA GLU A 53 -21.51 -17.37 18.49
C GLU A 53 -21.15 -17.99 19.84
N LEU A 54 -19.85 -18.15 20.13
CA LEU A 54 -19.35 -18.64 21.38
C LEU A 54 -19.73 -17.73 22.55
N ALA A 55 -19.52 -16.42 22.39
CA ALA A 55 -19.90 -15.43 23.40
C ALA A 55 -21.41 -15.50 23.71
N SER A 56 -22.25 -15.68 22.69
CA SER A 56 -23.70 -15.83 22.84
C SER A 56 -24.08 -17.03 23.69
N LEU A 57 -23.37 -18.17 23.57
CA LEU A 57 -23.59 -19.35 24.40
C LEU A 57 -23.22 -19.14 25.88
N TYR A 58 -22.32 -18.20 26.17
CA TYR A 58 -21.89 -17.89 27.52
C TYR A 58 -22.70 -16.80 28.22
N ILE A 59 -23.54 -16.03 27.52
CA ILE A 59 -24.26 -14.87 28.09
C ILE A 59 -24.95 -15.23 29.40
N ASP A 60 -25.70 -16.33 29.43
CA ASP A 60 -26.48 -16.74 30.60
C ASP A 60 -25.69 -17.62 31.57
N LYS A 61 -24.63 -18.29 31.11
CA LYS A 61 -23.86 -19.27 31.91
C LYS A 61 -22.66 -18.65 32.58
N ASP A 62 -21.95 -17.79 31.90
CA ASP A 62 -20.74 -17.10 32.34
C ASP A 62 -20.62 -15.72 31.67
N PRO A 63 -21.33 -14.71 32.17
CA PRO A 63 -21.33 -13.37 31.60
C PRO A 63 -19.93 -12.73 31.56
N ALA A 64 -19.06 -13.07 32.51
CA ALA A 64 -17.70 -12.55 32.54
C ALA A 64 -16.89 -13.05 31.31
N ARG A 65 -17.01 -14.33 31.02
CA ARG A 65 -16.38 -14.94 29.84
C ARG A 65 -16.99 -14.41 28.55
N ALA A 66 -18.32 -14.28 28.45
CA ALA A 66 -18.98 -13.68 27.30
C ALA A 66 -18.44 -12.27 27.01
N LYS A 67 -18.26 -11.45 28.06
CA LYS A 67 -17.69 -10.11 27.92
C LYS A 67 -16.22 -10.12 27.43
N MET A 68 -15.42 -11.08 27.88
CA MET A 68 -14.04 -11.23 27.41
C MET A 68 -13.99 -11.59 25.92
N GLU A 69 -14.81 -12.54 25.47
CA GLU A 69 -14.90 -12.94 24.07
C GLU A 69 -15.35 -11.75 23.19
N LEU A 70 -16.38 -11.00 23.59
CA LEU A 70 -16.84 -9.81 22.89
C LEU A 70 -15.76 -8.70 22.81
N ASN A 71 -14.97 -8.50 23.84
CA ASN A 71 -13.86 -7.56 23.81
C ASN A 71 -12.78 -8.01 22.81
N SER A 72 -12.52 -9.32 22.74
CA SER A 72 -11.58 -9.88 21.76
C SER A 72 -12.09 -9.72 20.33
N VAL A 73 -13.40 -9.93 20.11
CA VAL A 73 -14.07 -9.68 18.83
C VAL A 73 -13.92 -8.21 18.43
N SER A 74 -14.19 -7.28 19.33
CA SER A 74 -14.05 -5.85 19.07
C SER A 74 -12.63 -5.49 18.60
N LYS A 75 -11.60 -6.00 19.26
CA LYS A 75 -10.19 -5.80 18.87
C LYS A 75 -9.90 -6.41 17.50
N GLY A 76 -10.37 -7.64 17.27
CA GLY A 76 -10.19 -8.33 15.99
C GLY A 76 -10.84 -7.58 14.83
N LEU A 77 -12.04 -7.01 15.02
CA LEU A 77 -12.72 -6.18 14.01
C LEU A 77 -11.92 -4.93 13.67
N HIS A 78 -11.32 -4.25 14.66
CA HIS A 78 -10.44 -3.11 14.41
C HIS A 78 -9.25 -3.50 13.54
N ASN A 79 -8.61 -4.64 13.81
CA ASN A 79 -7.50 -5.13 12.99
C ASN A 79 -7.94 -5.39 11.54
N VAL A 80 -9.10 -6.04 11.33
CA VAL A 80 -9.62 -6.29 9.98
C VAL A 80 -9.94 -4.97 9.25
N ILE A 81 -10.47 -3.97 9.94
CA ILE A 81 -10.72 -2.65 9.34
C ILE A 81 -9.40 -2.01 8.89
N GLU A 82 -8.35 -2.09 9.68
CA GLU A 82 -7.03 -1.54 9.32
C GLU A 82 -6.40 -2.31 8.15
N ASP A 83 -6.52 -3.63 8.10
CA ASP A 83 -6.06 -4.44 6.97
C ASP A 83 -6.77 -4.05 5.67
N ILE A 84 -8.09 -3.89 5.72
CA ILE A 84 -8.87 -3.45 4.55
C ILE A 84 -8.49 -2.03 4.13
N ARG A 85 -8.33 -1.09 5.08
CA ARG A 85 -7.88 0.28 4.79
C ARG A 85 -6.51 0.29 4.12
N SER A 86 -5.58 -0.51 4.63
CA SER A 86 -4.25 -0.66 4.06
C SER A 86 -4.33 -1.19 2.62
N THR A 87 -5.17 -2.20 2.37
CA THR A 87 -5.36 -2.76 1.03
C THR A 87 -5.97 -1.73 0.08
N ILE A 88 -7.03 -1.01 0.49
CA ILE A 88 -7.62 0.07 -0.31
C ILE A 88 -6.60 1.16 -0.62
N PHE A 89 -5.77 1.53 0.35
CA PHE A 89 -4.73 2.53 0.17
C PHE A 89 -3.69 2.07 -0.86
N ASN A 90 -3.31 0.79 -0.82
CA ASN A 90 -2.39 0.19 -1.79
C ASN A 90 -2.96 0.12 -3.20
N LEU A 91 -4.29 0.01 -3.32
CA LEU A 91 -5.01 -0.08 -4.59
C LEU A 91 -5.28 1.28 -5.22
N ARG A 92 -5.16 2.36 -4.47
CA ARG A 92 -5.48 3.68 -4.98
C ARG A 92 -4.57 4.01 -6.15
N PRO A 93 -5.13 4.19 -7.37
CA PRO A 93 -4.33 4.62 -8.51
C PRO A 93 -3.69 5.95 -8.16
N MET A 94 -2.42 6.06 -8.42
CA MET A 94 -1.75 7.33 -8.32
C MET A 94 -2.19 8.20 -9.48
N THR A 95 -3.07 9.11 -9.22
CA THR A 95 -3.29 10.25 -10.10
C THR A 95 -2.20 11.27 -9.78
N PHE A 96 -1.07 11.19 -10.48
CA PHE A 96 -0.05 12.25 -10.47
C PHE A 96 -0.56 13.55 -11.07
N ASP A 97 -1.77 13.51 -11.64
CA ASP A 97 -2.29 14.52 -12.56
C ASP A 97 -2.39 15.92 -11.97
N ASP A 98 -2.44 16.07 -10.61
CA ASP A 98 -2.62 17.40 -10.03
C ASP A 98 -1.65 17.76 -8.88
N LEU A 99 -0.95 16.83 -8.25
CA LEU A 99 -0.29 17.09 -6.96
C LEU A 99 1.23 16.85 -6.93
N GLY A 100 1.78 16.15 -7.89
CA GLY A 100 3.20 15.81 -7.94
C GLY A 100 3.66 14.77 -6.90
N LEU A 101 4.91 14.35 -7.03
CA LEU A 101 5.52 13.28 -6.22
C LEU A 101 5.67 13.69 -4.75
N LYS A 102 6.03 14.94 -4.47
CA LYS A 102 6.18 15.47 -3.12
C LYS A 102 4.90 15.32 -2.30
N ALA A 103 3.78 15.83 -2.82
CA ALA A 103 2.49 15.74 -2.13
C ALA A 103 2.02 14.28 -1.98
N SER A 104 2.43 13.41 -2.89
CA SER A 104 2.16 11.98 -2.79
C SER A 104 2.94 11.32 -1.65
N PHE A 105 4.19 11.70 -1.44
CA PHE A 105 4.98 11.24 -0.28
C PHE A 105 4.46 11.80 1.04
N GLU A 106 4.10 13.08 1.08
CA GLU A 106 3.49 13.70 2.27
C GLU A 106 2.24 12.92 2.71
N ARG A 107 1.36 12.55 1.77
CA ARG A 107 0.17 11.72 2.06
C ARG A 107 0.51 10.31 2.55
N LEU A 108 1.58 9.70 2.02
CA LEU A 108 2.04 8.41 2.53
C LEU A 108 2.50 8.50 3.99
N LEU A 109 3.21 9.56 4.31
CA LEU A 109 3.71 9.82 5.67
C LEU A 109 2.56 10.13 6.64
N ASP A 110 1.56 10.92 6.20
CA ASP A 110 0.34 11.16 6.97
C ASP A 110 -0.41 9.84 7.26
N PHE A 111 -0.54 8.97 6.24
CA PHE A 111 -1.15 7.66 6.43
C PHE A 111 -0.35 6.77 7.38
N LEU A 112 0.98 6.79 7.31
CA LEU A 112 1.84 6.07 8.25
C LEU A 112 1.58 6.52 9.68
N ASN A 113 1.44 7.83 9.90
CA ASN A 113 1.32 8.44 11.23
C ASN A 113 -0.11 8.46 11.79
N ALA A 114 -1.12 8.11 10.98
CA ALA A 114 -2.53 8.23 11.37
C ALA A 114 -2.92 7.40 12.62
N ASP A 115 -2.29 6.23 12.81
CA ASP A 115 -2.64 5.29 13.88
C ASP A 115 -1.53 5.10 14.94
N LYS A 116 -0.36 5.69 14.71
CA LYS A 116 0.79 5.60 15.61
C LYS A 116 1.44 6.98 15.66
N ASP A 117 1.67 7.50 16.85
CA ASP A 117 2.38 8.75 17.05
C ASP A 117 3.89 8.55 16.85
N TYR A 118 4.31 8.35 15.59
CA TYR A 118 5.73 8.31 15.27
C TYR A 118 6.36 9.70 15.44
N ILE A 119 7.55 9.74 16.01
CA ILE A 119 8.40 10.92 15.92
C ILE A 119 9.00 10.91 14.51
N MET A 120 8.51 11.78 13.63
CA MET A 120 8.92 11.82 12.24
C MET A 120 9.95 12.91 11.98
N ASP A 121 11.03 12.53 11.30
CA ASP A 121 12.02 13.45 10.74
C ASP A 121 11.88 13.41 9.22
N VAL A 122 11.30 14.47 8.64
CA VAL A 122 10.88 14.50 7.24
C VAL A 122 11.56 15.66 6.52
N GLU A 123 12.32 15.35 5.47
CA GLU A 123 12.92 16.31 4.55
C GLU A 123 12.58 15.90 3.12
N ILE A 124 11.82 16.72 2.41
CA ILE A 124 11.41 16.45 1.02
C ILE A 124 11.71 17.67 0.17
N ASP A 125 12.66 17.53 -0.72
CA ASP A 125 12.93 18.56 -1.74
C ASP A 125 11.74 18.71 -2.69
N ASP A 126 11.76 19.78 -3.47
CA ASP A 126 10.77 19.97 -4.54
C ASP A 126 11.05 18.97 -5.68
N VAL A 127 10.39 17.82 -5.58
CA VAL A 127 10.56 16.69 -6.49
C VAL A 127 9.50 16.79 -7.58
N SER A 128 9.79 17.58 -8.62
CA SER A 128 9.00 17.57 -9.85
C SER A 128 9.41 16.35 -10.69
N CYS A 129 8.48 15.46 -10.99
CA CYS A 129 8.69 14.40 -11.98
C CYS A 129 8.55 15.01 -13.39
N GLU A 130 9.62 15.60 -13.90
CA GLU A 130 9.70 16.10 -15.28
C GLU A 130 10.06 14.98 -16.28
N THR A 131 10.40 13.81 -15.74
CA THR A 131 10.82 12.62 -16.48
C THR A 131 9.65 11.63 -16.61
N ASP A 132 9.86 10.49 -17.06
CA ASP A 132 8.94 9.41 -17.33
C ASP A 132 7.95 9.11 -16.17
N ASP A 133 6.64 9.18 -16.40
CA ASP A 133 5.58 8.81 -15.44
C ASP A 133 5.81 7.42 -14.85
N TYR A 134 6.35 6.49 -15.64
CA TYR A 134 6.66 5.13 -15.18
C TYR A 134 7.73 5.12 -14.07
N PHE A 135 8.75 5.96 -14.17
CA PHE A 135 9.78 6.09 -13.13
C PHE A 135 9.17 6.62 -11.83
N CYS A 136 8.32 7.61 -11.90
CA CYS A 136 7.66 8.22 -10.74
C CYS A 136 6.72 7.24 -10.04
N ILE A 137 5.95 6.47 -10.81
CA ILE A 137 5.10 5.40 -10.28
C ILE A 137 5.93 4.34 -9.57
N THR A 138 7.02 3.91 -10.18
CA THR A 138 7.91 2.88 -9.61
C THR A 138 8.54 3.38 -8.31
N LEU A 139 9.06 4.60 -8.30
CA LEU A 139 9.67 5.22 -7.13
C LEU A 139 8.67 5.33 -5.97
N TYR A 140 7.48 5.82 -6.26
CA TYR A 140 6.40 5.88 -5.27
C TYR A 140 6.07 4.49 -4.70
N ARG A 141 5.93 3.47 -5.54
CA ARG A 141 5.61 2.10 -5.10
C ARG A 141 6.68 1.54 -4.17
N VAL A 142 7.96 1.77 -4.48
CA VAL A 142 9.06 1.36 -3.61
C VAL A 142 8.96 2.05 -2.24
N VAL A 143 8.77 3.37 -2.22
CA VAL A 143 8.60 4.13 -0.98
C VAL A 143 7.37 3.67 -0.20
N GLN A 144 6.25 3.48 -0.87
CA GLN A 144 5.01 2.98 -0.28
C GLN A 144 5.22 1.64 0.42
N GLU A 145 5.87 0.68 -0.24
CA GLU A 145 6.16 -0.63 0.33
C GLU A 145 7.09 -0.53 1.56
N CYS A 146 8.13 0.29 1.50
CA CYS A 146 9.01 0.51 2.65
C CYS A 146 8.25 1.06 3.87
N LEU A 147 7.42 2.09 3.68
CA LEU A 147 6.64 2.69 4.76
C LEU A 147 5.57 1.74 5.31
N LEU A 148 4.95 0.94 4.46
CA LEU A 148 4.00 -0.09 4.89
C LEU A 148 4.68 -1.20 5.68
N ASN A 149 5.90 -1.60 5.31
CA ASN A 149 6.69 -2.57 6.08
C ASN A 149 7.03 -2.04 7.46
N ILE A 150 7.37 -0.76 7.59
CA ILE A 150 7.55 -0.11 8.89
C ILE A 150 6.24 -0.19 9.70
N LYS A 151 5.10 0.19 9.13
CA LYS A 151 3.80 0.17 9.81
C LYS A 151 3.40 -1.22 10.29
N LYS A 152 3.61 -2.25 9.47
CA LYS A 152 3.16 -3.63 9.73
C LYS A 152 4.12 -4.40 10.65
N HIS A 153 5.41 -4.19 10.49
CA HIS A 153 6.43 -5.09 11.04
C HIS A 153 7.38 -4.44 12.03
N SER A 154 7.54 -3.12 11.99
CA SER A 154 8.41 -2.40 12.91
C SER A 154 7.67 -2.05 14.21
N GLN A 155 8.37 -2.18 15.33
CA GLN A 155 7.94 -1.64 16.61
C GLN A 155 8.56 -0.24 16.87
N ALA A 156 8.99 0.41 15.80
CA ALA A 156 9.64 1.71 15.85
C ALA A 156 8.76 2.78 16.50
N THR A 157 9.42 3.72 17.11
CA THR A 157 8.82 4.96 17.62
C THR A 157 9.29 6.19 16.85
N ARG A 158 10.34 6.04 16.04
CA ARG A 158 10.89 7.11 15.20
C ARG A 158 11.07 6.63 13.78
N VAL A 159 10.71 7.50 12.83
CA VAL A 159 10.89 7.26 11.39
C VAL A 159 11.56 8.49 10.77
N LEU A 160 12.61 8.25 10.00
CA LEU A 160 13.29 9.26 9.21
C LEU A 160 12.96 9.03 7.74
N PHE A 161 12.54 10.08 7.06
CA PHE A 161 12.26 10.08 5.63
C PHE A 161 12.89 11.31 4.97
N HIS A 162 13.96 11.11 4.22
CA HIS A 162 14.61 12.17 3.47
C HIS A 162 14.56 11.85 1.98
N CYS A 163 14.07 12.78 1.17
CA CYS A 163 14.02 12.68 -0.28
C CYS A 163 14.72 13.89 -0.89
N LYS A 164 15.84 13.68 -1.55
CA LYS A 164 16.66 14.73 -2.19
C LYS A 164 16.73 14.53 -3.69
N LYS A 165 16.61 15.62 -4.44
CA LYS A 165 16.79 15.67 -5.88
C LYS A 165 18.10 16.33 -6.21
N THR A 166 18.95 15.66 -6.96
CA THR A 166 20.14 16.24 -7.59
C THR A 166 19.93 16.32 -9.09
N GLU A 167 20.81 16.99 -9.83
CA GLU A 167 20.70 17.16 -11.30
C GLU A 167 20.58 15.82 -12.05
N GLN A 168 21.07 14.71 -11.49
CA GLN A 168 21.14 13.41 -12.17
C GLN A 168 20.48 12.26 -11.43
N LYS A 169 20.09 12.43 -10.16
CA LYS A 169 19.52 11.33 -9.36
C LYS A 169 18.55 11.79 -8.28
N TYR A 170 17.67 10.88 -7.90
CA TYR A 170 16.91 10.96 -6.65
C TYR A 170 17.62 10.12 -5.59
N GLU A 171 17.72 10.66 -4.40
CA GLU A 171 18.26 9.97 -3.24
C GLU A 171 17.19 9.93 -2.15
N ILE A 172 16.76 8.72 -1.78
CA ILE A 172 15.74 8.53 -0.77
C ILE A 172 16.33 7.71 0.36
N LEU A 173 16.25 8.25 1.57
CA LEU A 173 16.64 7.58 2.79
C LEU A 173 15.41 7.36 3.66
N ILE A 174 15.12 6.11 3.99
CA ILE A 174 14.05 5.69 4.89
C ILE A 174 14.71 4.87 5.99
N GLN A 175 14.50 5.26 7.24
CA GLN A 175 15.09 4.57 8.37
C GLN A 175 14.12 4.58 9.55
N ASP A 176 14.00 3.46 10.23
CA ASP A 176 13.32 3.28 11.50
C ASP A 176 14.29 2.87 12.60
N ASN A 177 13.92 3.00 13.90
CA ASN A 177 14.76 2.65 15.05
C ASN A 177 14.42 1.28 15.64
#